data_110db93b09e979d4608086e555058c36
#
_entry.id   110db93b09e979d4608086e555058c36
#
_cell.length_a   1.000
_cell.length_b   1.000
_cell.length_c   1.000
_cell.angle_alpha   90.00
_cell.angle_beta   90.00
_cell.angle_gamma   90.00
#
_symmetry.space_group_name_H-M   'P 1'
#
loop_
_entity.id
_entity.type
_entity.pdbx_description
1 polymer ?
#
loop_
_entity_poly.entity_id
_entity_poly.type
_entity_poly.pdbx_seq_one_letter_code
_entity_poly.pdbx_strand_id
1 'polypeptide(L)'
;MPARRATGEFALIERFTRALPLAGEGIRVGAGDDAAVLAPPPGEELVATADAVVEGVHFDGQFSPEDVGWKALAVNLSDLAAMGARPLWALVCLALPPRRARDAAGVARGLGACARRYGIAIAGGNVTRASELSVTITVIGAVPEGRALLRRGARPGDLVAVTGTLGDAALGRRPGAPRALALRQRRPAPRLSAGRALAALARAAIDVSDGLVQDLGHLCRASRVGARIGAADVPRSAAYERLAARGGDPLLPALAGGEDYELVVALPPANLAAAQAAARRAGTALTVIGRFVRGRGVRVVGPRGEPIALAAGGHDHLRAP
;
A
#
# COMPACT_ATOMS: atom_id res chain seq x y z
N MET A 1 -25.65 -41.63 -5.06
CA MET A 1 -24.20 -41.72 -4.87
C MET A 1 -23.70 -40.38 -4.39
N PRO A 2 -23.00 -40.26 -3.26
CA PRO A 2 -22.47 -38.96 -2.85
C PRO A 2 -21.39 -38.55 -3.84
N ALA A 3 -21.51 -37.33 -4.40
CA ALA A 3 -20.53 -36.76 -5.31
C ALA A 3 -19.14 -36.77 -4.62
N ARG A 4 -18.16 -37.45 -5.25
CA ARG A 4 -16.76 -37.39 -4.82
C ARG A 4 -16.38 -35.91 -4.70
N ARG A 5 -16.07 -35.45 -3.49
CA ARG A 5 -15.48 -34.12 -3.31
C ARG A 5 -14.29 -34.03 -4.25
N ALA A 6 -14.38 -33.17 -5.23
CA ALA A 6 -13.30 -32.94 -6.17
C ALA A 6 -12.05 -32.59 -5.36
N THR A 7 -11.04 -33.47 -5.44
CA THR A 7 -9.69 -33.27 -4.85
C THR A 7 -8.78 -32.92 -6.00
N GLY A 8 -8.06 -31.80 -5.93
CA GLY A 8 -7.13 -31.38 -6.97
C GLY A 8 -7.16 -29.88 -7.22
N GLU A 9 -6.40 -29.43 -8.19
CA GLU A 9 -6.21 -28.04 -8.57
C GLU A 9 -7.54 -27.34 -8.94
N PHE A 10 -8.36 -27.94 -9.78
CA PHE A 10 -9.65 -27.38 -10.18
C PHE A 10 -10.62 -27.16 -9.02
N ALA A 11 -10.66 -28.10 -8.08
CA ALA A 11 -11.48 -27.95 -6.87
C ALA A 11 -10.94 -26.83 -5.94
N LEU A 12 -9.64 -26.61 -5.95
CA LEU A 12 -9.02 -25.51 -5.23
C LEU A 12 -9.38 -24.18 -5.89
N ILE A 13 -9.26 -24.08 -7.21
CA ILE A 13 -9.64 -22.91 -8.00
C ILE A 13 -11.12 -22.57 -7.77
N GLU A 14 -12.02 -23.53 -7.87
CA GLU A 14 -13.46 -23.32 -7.65
C GLU A 14 -13.75 -22.78 -6.23
N ARG A 15 -13.11 -23.34 -5.20
CA ARG A 15 -13.26 -22.84 -3.83
C ARG A 15 -12.66 -21.46 -3.63
N PHE A 16 -11.55 -21.16 -4.29
CA PHE A 16 -10.88 -19.87 -4.23
C PHE A 16 -11.75 -18.80 -4.87
N THR A 17 -12.25 -19.03 -6.07
CA THR A 17 -13.03 -18.06 -6.86
C THR A 17 -14.40 -17.76 -6.27
N ARG A 18 -15.03 -18.70 -5.55
CA ARG A 18 -16.34 -18.48 -4.88
C ARG A 18 -16.38 -17.29 -3.92
N ALA A 19 -15.27 -16.92 -3.32
CA ALA A 19 -15.19 -15.82 -2.36
C ALA A 19 -14.89 -14.46 -3.02
N LEU A 20 -14.60 -14.44 -4.32
CA LEU A 20 -14.11 -13.28 -5.06
C LEU A 20 -15.22 -12.57 -5.82
N PRO A 21 -15.18 -11.22 -5.94
CA PRO A 21 -16.06 -10.46 -6.85
C PRO A 21 -15.51 -10.58 -8.28
N LEU A 22 -16.06 -11.51 -9.07
CA LEU A 22 -15.59 -11.80 -10.43
C LEU A 22 -16.25 -10.92 -11.50
N ALA A 23 -17.34 -10.23 -11.18
CA ALA A 23 -18.02 -9.30 -12.07
C ALA A 23 -17.59 -7.86 -11.76
N GLY A 24 -17.42 -7.05 -12.80
CA GLY A 24 -17.05 -5.64 -12.66
C GLY A 24 -17.21 -4.86 -13.95
N GLU A 25 -17.17 -3.54 -13.85
CA GLU A 25 -17.23 -2.64 -15.00
C GLU A 25 -16.14 -3.00 -16.02
N GLY A 26 -16.48 -3.07 -17.28
CA GLY A 26 -15.54 -3.33 -18.37
C GLY A 26 -15.01 -4.76 -18.48
N ILE A 27 -15.37 -5.69 -17.61
CA ILE A 27 -15.05 -7.11 -17.78
C ILE A 27 -16.05 -7.70 -18.80
N ARG A 28 -15.57 -7.99 -20.02
CA ARG A 28 -16.35 -8.66 -21.07
C ARG A 28 -16.21 -10.16 -21.00
N VAL A 29 -14.98 -10.64 -20.71
CA VAL A 29 -14.67 -12.04 -20.41
C VAL A 29 -13.80 -12.03 -19.17
N GLY A 30 -14.17 -12.80 -18.15
CA GLY A 30 -13.46 -12.90 -16.87
C GLY A 30 -12.86 -14.27 -16.64
N ALA A 31 -12.73 -14.65 -15.36
CA ALA A 31 -12.19 -15.93 -14.95
C ALA A 31 -13.04 -17.10 -15.53
N GLY A 32 -12.35 -18.09 -16.12
CA GLY A 32 -12.98 -19.28 -16.73
C GLY A 32 -12.66 -19.46 -18.21
N ASP A 33 -12.06 -18.46 -18.85
CA ASP A 33 -11.47 -18.55 -20.19
C ASP A 33 -9.93 -18.43 -20.10
N ASP A 34 -9.21 -18.61 -21.20
CA ASP A 34 -7.75 -18.55 -21.27
C ASP A 34 -7.20 -17.18 -20.85
N ALA A 35 -7.96 -16.10 -21.11
CA ALA A 35 -7.63 -14.74 -20.74
C ALA A 35 -8.87 -13.88 -20.47
N ALA A 36 -8.71 -12.85 -19.65
CA ALA A 36 -9.73 -11.83 -19.45
C ALA A 36 -9.77 -10.86 -20.65
N VAL A 37 -10.98 -10.46 -21.07
CA VAL A 37 -11.20 -9.39 -22.04
C VAL A 37 -11.73 -8.18 -21.29
N LEU A 38 -10.92 -7.12 -21.26
CA LEU A 38 -11.17 -5.92 -20.47
C LEU A 38 -11.38 -4.71 -21.39
N ALA A 39 -12.44 -3.96 -21.18
CA ALA A 39 -12.73 -2.73 -21.91
C ALA A 39 -12.40 -1.52 -21.04
N PRO A 40 -11.35 -0.74 -21.37
CA PRO A 40 -11.00 0.46 -20.61
C PRO A 40 -12.11 1.52 -20.72
N PRO A 41 -12.30 2.34 -19.66
CA PRO A 41 -13.25 3.45 -19.71
C PRO A 41 -12.81 4.50 -20.74
N PRO A 42 -13.76 5.09 -21.50
CA PRO A 42 -13.44 6.15 -22.44
C PRO A 42 -12.85 7.40 -21.76
N GLY A 43 -11.81 8.01 -22.34
CA GLY A 43 -11.19 9.25 -21.84
C GLY A 43 -10.35 9.08 -20.56
N GLU A 44 -10.01 7.83 -20.21
CA GLU A 44 -9.13 7.51 -19.09
C GLU A 44 -7.88 6.74 -19.55
N GLU A 45 -6.78 6.96 -18.86
CA GLU A 45 -5.55 6.18 -18.97
C GLU A 45 -5.55 5.05 -17.94
N LEU A 46 -5.02 3.90 -18.33
CA LEU A 46 -4.86 2.78 -17.40
C LEU A 46 -3.57 2.94 -16.58
N VAL A 47 -3.67 2.67 -15.30
CA VAL A 47 -2.55 2.59 -14.35
C VAL A 47 -2.44 1.14 -13.89
N ALA A 48 -1.29 0.52 -14.07
CA ALA A 48 -1.06 -0.87 -13.69
C ALA A 48 0.17 -0.99 -12.78
N THR A 49 0.06 -1.84 -11.76
CA THR A 49 1.17 -2.25 -10.90
C THR A 49 1.04 -3.71 -10.52
N ALA A 50 2.12 -4.33 -10.05
CA ALA A 50 2.13 -5.69 -9.56
C ALA A 50 3.07 -5.82 -8.36
N ASP A 51 2.54 -6.37 -7.28
CA ASP A 51 3.27 -6.69 -6.06
C ASP A 51 2.99 -8.11 -5.59
N ALA A 52 3.96 -8.67 -4.85
CA ALA A 52 3.86 -9.99 -4.25
C ALA A 52 4.00 -9.92 -2.73
N VAL A 53 3.19 -10.68 -2.02
CA VAL A 53 3.42 -10.98 -0.60
C VAL A 53 3.86 -12.43 -0.46
N VAL A 54 4.99 -12.65 0.22
CA VAL A 54 5.68 -13.94 0.34
C VAL A 54 5.83 -14.31 1.80
N GLU A 55 5.56 -15.57 2.14
CA GLU A 55 5.75 -16.13 3.49
C GLU A 55 7.21 -16.04 3.91
N GLY A 56 7.47 -15.64 5.14
CA GLY A 56 8.82 -15.42 5.68
C GLY A 56 9.42 -14.05 5.34
N VAL A 57 8.86 -13.31 4.38
CA VAL A 57 9.31 -11.96 4.00
C VAL A 57 8.29 -10.90 4.46
N HIS A 58 7.06 -11.00 3.96
CA HIS A 58 6.01 -9.99 4.17
C HIS A 58 5.00 -10.39 5.24
N PHE A 59 4.94 -11.68 5.57
CA PHE A 59 4.09 -12.24 6.62
C PHE A 59 4.69 -13.52 7.19
N ASP A 60 4.27 -13.87 8.39
CA ASP A 60 4.71 -15.05 9.13
C ASP A 60 3.50 -15.82 9.71
N GLY A 61 3.77 -16.78 10.59
CA GLY A 61 2.76 -17.59 11.25
C GLY A 61 1.77 -16.84 12.14
N GLN A 62 1.97 -15.54 12.37
CA GLN A 62 1.03 -14.71 13.12
C GLN A 62 -0.13 -14.19 12.25
N PHE A 63 -0.02 -14.32 10.91
CA PHE A 63 -1.08 -13.93 10.00
C PHE A 63 -2.09 -15.04 9.82
N SER A 64 -3.37 -14.70 9.92
CA SER A 64 -4.40 -15.59 9.40
C SER A 64 -4.36 -15.62 7.86
N PRO A 65 -4.83 -16.69 7.22
CA PRO A 65 -4.94 -16.70 5.76
C PRO A 65 -5.77 -15.52 5.21
N GLU A 66 -6.78 -15.08 5.95
CA GLU A 66 -7.56 -13.88 5.62
C GLU A 66 -6.73 -12.59 5.64
N ASP A 67 -5.81 -12.46 6.60
CA ASP A 67 -4.91 -11.30 6.66
C ASP A 67 -3.96 -11.28 5.46
N VAL A 68 -3.45 -12.45 5.06
CA VAL A 68 -2.60 -12.58 3.86
C VAL A 68 -3.35 -12.12 2.61
N GLY A 69 -4.58 -12.61 2.40
CA GLY A 69 -5.39 -12.22 1.24
C GLY A 69 -5.74 -10.73 1.23
N TRP A 70 -6.06 -10.16 2.40
CA TRP A 70 -6.29 -8.71 2.52
C TRP A 70 -5.05 -7.91 2.17
N LYS A 71 -3.91 -8.23 2.82
CA LYS A 71 -2.64 -7.52 2.63
C LYS A 71 -2.20 -7.57 1.17
N ALA A 72 -2.25 -8.74 0.54
CA ALA A 72 -1.83 -8.92 -0.84
C ALA A 72 -2.53 -7.97 -1.82
N LEU A 73 -3.83 -7.72 -1.65
CA LEU A 73 -4.53 -6.76 -2.48
C LEU A 73 -4.30 -5.32 -2.03
N ALA A 74 -4.28 -5.07 -0.73
CA ALA A 74 -4.17 -3.72 -0.17
C ALA A 74 -2.85 -3.02 -0.53
N VAL A 75 -1.72 -3.75 -0.58
CA VAL A 75 -0.42 -3.18 -0.97
C VAL A 75 -0.45 -2.66 -2.41
N ASN A 76 -0.98 -3.44 -3.33
CA ASN A 76 -1.16 -3.03 -4.74
C ASN A 76 -2.12 -1.83 -4.89
N LEU A 77 -3.19 -1.80 -4.09
CA LEU A 77 -4.13 -0.66 -4.09
C LEU A 77 -3.48 0.62 -3.55
N SER A 78 -2.42 0.52 -2.76
CA SER A 78 -1.64 1.66 -2.30
C SER A 78 -0.92 2.37 -3.43
N ASP A 79 -0.35 1.64 -4.38
CA ASP A 79 0.24 2.21 -5.60
C ASP A 79 -0.79 2.97 -6.43
N LEU A 80 -1.98 2.38 -6.61
CA LEU A 80 -3.06 3.10 -7.29
C LEU A 80 -3.46 4.37 -6.55
N ALA A 81 -3.47 4.35 -5.22
CA ALA A 81 -3.73 5.54 -4.41
C ALA A 81 -2.66 6.62 -4.61
N ALA A 82 -1.37 6.24 -4.66
CA ALA A 82 -0.27 7.16 -4.92
C ALA A 82 -0.35 7.81 -6.31
N MET A 83 -0.91 7.09 -7.29
CA MET A 83 -1.13 7.59 -8.65
C MET A 83 -2.45 8.38 -8.80
N GLY A 84 -3.29 8.45 -7.74
CA GLY A 84 -4.61 9.09 -7.80
C GLY A 84 -5.64 8.30 -8.60
N ALA A 85 -5.39 7.01 -8.84
CA ALA A 85 -6.22 6.15 -9.67
C ALA A 85 -7.42 5.56 -8.92
N ARG A 86 -8.51 5.31 -9.65
CA ARG A 86 -9.59 4.45 -9.18
C ARG A 86 -9.29 2.99 -9.55
N PRO A 87 -9.51 2.02 -8.66
CA PRO A 87 -9.31 0.62 -9.00
C PRO A 87 -10.38 0.13 -10.00
N LEU A 88 -9.99 -0.78 -10.88
CA LEU A 88 -10.89 -1.43 -11.83
C LEU A 88 -10.82 -2.95 -11.68
N TRP A 89 -9.67 -3.54 -11.99
CA TRP A 89 -9.49 -4.97 -12.11
C TRP A 89 -8.22 -5.45 -11.42
N ALA A 90 -8.25 -6.71 -11.00
CA ALA A 90 -7.07 -7.42 -10.51
C ALA A 90 -6.95 -8.82 -11.13
N LEU A 91 -5.70 -9.24 -11.35
CA LEU A 91 -5.30 -10.60 -11.65
C LEU A 91 -4.55 -11.17 -10.46
N VAL A 92 -4.88 -12.39 -10.03
CA VAL A 92 -4.36 -12.98 -8.79
C VAL A 92 -3.63 -14.27 -9.08
N CYS A 93 -2.33 -14.33 -8.81
CA CYS A 93 -1.53 -15.55 -8.85
C CYS A 93 -1.29 -16.04 -7.42
N LEU A 94 -1.89 -17.18 -7.08
CA LEU A 94 -1.71 -17.86 -5.80
C LEU A 94 -0.74 -19.04 -5.98
N ALA A 95 0.40 -18.99 -5.32
CA ALA A 95 1.35 -20.09 -5.25
C ALA A 95 1.43 -20.62 -3.82
N LEU A 96 1.28 -21.94 -3.62
CA LEU A 96 1.26 -22.52 -2.29
C LEU A 96 1.72 -23.97 -2.26
N PRO A 97 2.33 -24.41 -1.15
CA PRO A 97 2.66 -25.82 -0.97
C PRO A 97 1.38 -26.62 -0.68
N PRO A 98 1.33 -27.91 -1.08
CA PRO A 98 0.16 -28.77 -0.86
C PRO A 98 -0.30 -28.82 0.59
N ARG A 99 0.61 -28.73 1.57
CA ARG A 99 0.29 -28.70 3.01
C ARG A 99 -0.55 -27.48 3.43
N ARG A 100 -0.48 -26.38 2.65
CA ARG A 100 -1.21 -25.12 2.86
C ARG A 100 -2.49 -25.01 2.00
N ALA A 101 -2.85 -26.04 1.22
CA ALA A 101 -4.03 -25.99 0.33
C ALA A 101 -5.34 -25.61 1.06
N ARG A 102 -5.48 -25.94 2.35
CA ARG A 102 -6.62 -25.53 3.18
C ARG A 102 -6.70 -24.02 3.40
N ASP A 103 -5.58 -23.30 3.32
CA ASP A 103 -5.49 -21.87 3.61
C ASP A 103 -5.99 -21.03 2.43
N ALA A 104 -6.02 -21.58 1.21
CA ALA A 104 -6.49 -20.90 0.01
C ALA A 104 -7.88 -20.28 0.16
N ALA A 105 -8.81 -20.99 0.82
CA ALA A 105 -10.15 -20.46 1.08
C ALA A 105 -10.14 -19.23 2.02
N GLY A 106 -9.24 -19.21 3.01
CA GLY A 106 -9.03 -18.07 3.90
C GLY A 106 -8.43 -16.88 3.13
N VAL A 107 -7.38 -17.14 2.33
CA VAL A 107 -6.76 -16.11 1.46
C VAL A 107 -7.82 -15.51 0.55
N ALA A 108 -8.66 -16.34 -0.10
CA ALA A 108 -9.75 -15.86 -0.96
C ALA A 108 -10.77 -15.00 -0.22
N ARG A 109 -11.16 -15.38 1.02
CA ARG A 109 -12.08 -14.57 1.83
C ARG A 109 -11.50 -13.20 2.17
N GLY A 110 -10.22 -13.14 2.60
CA GLY A 110 -9.55 -11.89 2.91
C GLY A 110 -9.40 -10.98 1.69
N LEU A 111 -8.95 -11.55 0.59
CA LEU A 111 -8.83 -10.87 -0.69
C LEU A 111 -10.19 -10.36 -1.20
N GLY A 112 -11.22 -11.20 -1.17
CA GLY A 112 -12.57 -10.83 -1.56
C GLY A 112 -13.19 -9.74 -0.66
N ALA A 113 -12.89 -9.76 0.66
CA ALA A 113 -13.31 -8.70 1.58
C ALA A 113 -12.64 -7.36 1.24
N CYS A 114 -11.33 -7.37 0.97
CA CYS A 114 -10.59 -6.20 0.50
C CYS A 114 -11.14 -5.70 -0.84
N ALA A 115 -11.32 -6.60 -1.81
CA ALA A 115 -11.82 -6.26 -3.14
C ALA A 115 -13.21 -5.60 -3.09
N ARG A 116 -14.14 -6.14 -2.31
CA ARG A 116 -15.46 -5.52 -2.11
C ARG A 116 -15.39 -4.18 -1.40
N ARG A 117 -14.50 -4.05 -0.39
CA ARG A 117 -14.32 -2.78 0.34
C ARG A 117 -13.87 -1.65 -0.55
N TYR A 118 -13.03 -1.94 -1.53
CA TYR A 118 -12.42 -0.93 -2.40
C TYR A 118 -13.01 -0.90 -3.82
N GLY A 119 -14.00 -1.74 -4.10
CA GLY A 119 -14.72 -1.74 -5.38
C GLY A 119 -13.88 -2.21 -6.57
N ILE A 120 -12.99 -3.20 -6.36
CA ILE A 120 -12.19 -3.80 -7.43
C ILE A 120 -12.70 -5.20 -7.77
N ALA A 121 -12.78 -5.53 -9.07
CA ALA A 121 -13.17 -6.85 -9.53
C ALA A 121 -11.95 -7.74 -9.83
N ILE A 122 -12.08 -9.04 -9.56
CA ILE A 122 -11.04 -10.02 -9.88
C ILE A 122 -11.34 -10.59 -11.26
N ALA A 123 -10.55 -10.20 -12.25
CA ALA A 123 -10.77 -10.56 -13.65
C ALA A 123 -10.22 -11.94 -14.03
N GLY A 124 -9.27 -12.46 -13.23
CA GLY A 124 -8.66 -13.76 -13.52
C GLY A 124 -7.46 -14.02 -12.62
N GLY A 125 -6.65 -15.00 -12.99
CA GLY A 125 -5.45 -15.34 -12.26
C GLY A 125 -4.98 -16.77 -12.48
N ASN A 126 -4.10 -17.22 -11.60
CA ASN A 126 -3.53 -18.57 -11.66
C ASN A 126 -3.40 -19.15 -10.25
N VAL A 127 -3.47 -20.47 -10.15
CA VAL A 127 -3.12 -21.20 -8.92
C VAL A 127 -2.03 -22.19 -9.27
N THR A 128 -0.94 -22.22 -8.53
CA THR A 128 0.17 -23.12 -8.79
C THR A 128 0.78 -23.67 -7.51
N ARG A 129 1.57 -24.72 -7.66
CA ARG A 129 2.34 -25.33 -6.57
C ARG A 129 3.66 -24.57 -6.39
N ALA A 130 4.01 -24.31 -5.11
CA ALA A 130 5.31 -23.73 -4.74
C ALA A 130 5.81 -24.33 -3.42
N SER A 131 7.04 -24.00 -3.03
CA SER A 131 7.62 -24.38 -1.72
C SER A 131 6.98 -23.60 -0.56
N GLU A 132 6.60 -22.35 -0.81
CA GLU A 132 6.07 -21.40 0.16
C GLU A 132 4.77 -20.75 -0.33
N LEU A 133 3.98 -20.22 0.60
CA LEU A 133 2.78 -19.46 0.25
C LEU A 133 3.17 -18.07 -0.22
N SER A 134 2.78 -17.74 -1.45
CA SER A 134 2.88 -16.39 -1.99
C SER A 134 1.62 -16.01 -2.78
N VAL A 135 1.30 -14.72 -2.74
CA VAL A 135 0.20 -14.14 -3.51
C VAL A 135 0.74 -12.97 -4.29
N THR A 136 0.80 -13.10 -5.60
CA THR A 136 1.17 -12.01 -6.51
C THR A 136 -0.08 -11.46 -7.15
N ILE A 137 -0.28 -10.15 -7.07
CA ILE A 137 -1.45 -9.50 -7.65
C ILE A 137 -1.00 -8.42 -8.61
N THR A 138 -1.58 -8.42 -9.80
CA THR A 138 -1.53 -7.28 -10.71
C THR A 138 -2.84 -6.54 -10.59
N VAL A 139 -2.78 -5.25 -10.25
CA VAL A 139 -3.97 -4.39 -10.25
C VAL A 139 -3.92 -3.41 -11.41
N ILE A 140 -5.09 -3.13 -11.96
CA ILE A 140 -5.29 -2.16 -13.03
C ILE A 140 -6.34 -1.18 -12.53
N GLY A 141 -5.99 0.09 -12.55
CA GLY A 141 -6.87 1.22 -12.25
C GLY A 141 -6.96 2.18 -13.43
N ALA A 142 -7.69 3.26 -13.25
CA ALA A 142 -7.82 4.30 -14.25
C ALA A 142 -7.74 5.70 -13.64
N VAL A 143 -7.22 6.63 -14.43
CA VAL A 143 -7.20 8.08 -14.17
C VAL A 143 -7.70 8.81 -15.40
N PRO A 144 -8.28 10.00 -15.27
CA PRO A 144 -8.53 10.84 -16.45
C PRO A 144 -7.21 11.09 -17.20
N GLU A 145 -7.27 11.17 -18.53
CA GLU A 145 -6.10 11.32 -19.40
C GLU A 145 -5.21 12.49 -18.95
N GLY A 146 -3.90 12.23 -18.80
CA GLY A 146 -2.89 13.19 -18.35
C GLY A 146 -3.00 13.60 -16.86
N ARG A 147 -3.79 12.90 -16.03
CA ARG A 147 -4.02 13.27 -14.63
C ARG A 147 -3.39 12.32 -13.61
N ALA A 148 -2.61 11.35 -14.05
CA ALA A 148 -1.87 10.50 -13.14
C ALA A 148 -0.91 11.32 -12.26
N LEU A 149 -1.00 11.15 -10.93
CA LEU A 149 0.04 11.64 -10.03
C LEU A 149 1.31 10.82 -10.23
N LEU A 150 2.43 11.52 -10.26
CA LEU A 150 3.73 10.90 -10.48
C LEU A 150 4.67 11.20 -9.31
N ARG A 151 5.73 10.41 -9.16
CA ARG A 151 6.83 10.72 -8.23
C ARG A 151 7.59 11.98 -8.63
N ARG A 152 7.55 12.39 -9.91
CA ARG A 152 8.14 13.63 -10.42
C ARG A 152 7.15 14.79 -10.33
N GLY A 153 7.66 16.02 -10.15
CA GLY A 153 6.86 17.25 -10.21
C GLY A 153 6.96 18.13 -8.98
N ALA A 154 7.53 17.65 -7.88
CA ALA A 154 7.81 18.47 -6.70
C ALA A 154 8.78 19.61 -7.02
N ARG A 155 8.56 20.76 -6.39
CA ARG A 155 9.37 21.97 -6.58
C ARG A 155 9.89 22.49 -5.24
N PRO A 156 11.08 23.13 -5.22
CA PRO A 156 11.52 23.84 -4.01
C PRO A 156 10.45 24.84 -3.54
N GLY A 157 10.14 24.81 -2.24
CA GLY A 157 9.07 25.59 -1.63
C GLY A 157 7.75 24.84 -1.44
N ASP A 158 7.51 23.74 -2.17
CA ASP A 158 6.36 22.88 -1.91
C ASP A 158 6.46 22.27 -0.50
N LEU A 159 5.32 22.02 0.11
CA LEU A 159 5.20 21.35 1.40
C LEU A 159 5.37 19.83 1.20
N VAL A 160 6.08 19.18 2.12
CA VAL A 160 6.02 17.72 2.29
C VAL A 160 4.87 17.45 3.26
N ALA A 161 3.82 16.79 2.79
CA ALA A 161 2.70 16.41 3.64
C ALA A 161 2.42 14.91 3.56
N VAL A 162 1.98 14.30 4.67
CA VAL A 162 1.67 12.88 4.77
C VAL A 162 0.24 12.66 5.23
N THR A 163 -0.39 11.60 4.73
CA THR A 163 -1.70 11.16 5.22
C THR A 163 -1.54 10.32 6.49
N GLY A 164 -2.56 10.28 7.33
CA GLY A 164 -2.67 9.37 8.48
C GLY A 164 -1.54 9.45 9.49
N THR A 165 -1.04 8.29 9.94
CA THR A 165 0.06 8.13 10.92
C THR A 165 1.08 7.12 10.41
N LEU A 166 2.36 7.29 10.79
CA LEU A 166 3.48 6.47 10.35
C LEU A 166 4.09 5.66 11.48
N GLY A 167 4.68 4.51 11.12
CA GLY A 167 5.40 3.60 12.00
C GLY A 167 4.51 2.61 12.77
N ASP A 168 3.19 2.70 12.63
CA ASP A 168 2.26 1.79 13.27
C ASP A 168 2.47 0.33 12.81
N ALA A 169 2.68 0.13 11.51
CA ALA A 169 2.91 -1.19 10.93
C ALA A 169 4.22 -1.80 11.44
N ALA A 170 5.31 -1.03 11.46
CA ALA A 170 6.60 -1.47 11.94
C ALA A 170 6.56 -1.90 13.42
N LEU A 171 5.87 -1.14 14.27
CA LEU A 171 5.64 -1.53 15.66
C LEU A 171 4.70 -2.72 15.78
N GLY A 172 3.74 -2.86 14.86
CA GLY A 172 2.78 -3.95 14.80
C GLY A 172 3.40 -5.34 14.52
N ARG A 173 4.62 -5.36 13.94
CA ARG A 173 5.39 -6.60 13.70
C ARG A 173 6.03 -7.16 14.97
N ARG A 174 6.17 -6.35 16.03
CA ARG A 174 6.83 -6.79 17.27
C ARG A 174 5.98 -7.84 17.99
N PRO A 175 6.59 -8.91 18.55
CA PRO A 175 5.87 -9.84 19.39
C PRO A 175 5.15 -9.11 20.54
N GLY A 176 3.88 -9.45 20.79
CA GLY A 176 3.07 -8.79 21.82
C GLY A 176 2.62 -7.37 21.49
N ALA A 177 2.75 -6.92 20.26
CA ALA A 177 2.26 -5.61 19.84
C ALA A 177 0.75 -5.45 20.12
N PRO A 178 0.30 -4.25 20.54
CA PRO A 178 -1.12 -3.97 20.68
C PRO A 178 -1.90 -4.32 19.40
N ARG A 179 -3.10 -4.90 19.55
CA ARG A 179 -3.94 -5.33 18.43
C ARG A 179 -4.12 -4.25 17.36
N ALA A 180 -4.26 -2.99 17.79
CA ALA A 180 -4.44 -1.86 16.87
C ALA A 180 -3.23 -1.69 15.92
N LEU A 181 -2.01 -1.82 16.43
CA LEU A 181 -0.78 -1.74 15.63
C LEU A 181 -0.60 -2.99 14.76
N ALA A 182 -0.81 -4.19 15.33
CA ALA A 182 -0.74 -5.44 14.57
C ALA A 182 -1.73 -5.47 13.41
N LEU A 183 -2.92 -4.86 13.59
CA LEU A 183 -3.91 -4.77 12.52
C LEU A 183 -3.47 -3.83 11.39
N ARG A 184 -2.77 -2.74 11.71
CA ARG A 184 -2.21 -1.83 10.69
C ARG A 184 -1.24 -2.58 9.76
N GLN A 185 -0.42 -3.44 10.31
CA GLN A 185 0.54 -4.24 9.55
C GLN A 185 -0.13 -5.38 8.77
N ARG A 186 -1.11 -6.08 9.39
CA ARG A 186 -1.77 -7.24 8.76
C ARG A 186 -2.82 -6.84 7.73
N ARG A 187 -3.54 -5.74 7.97
CA ARG A 187 -4.62 -5.24 7.12
C ARG A 187 -4.45 -3.75 6.84
N PRO A 188 -3.43 -3.37 6.06
CA PRO A 188 -3.23 -1.97 5.71
C PRO A 188 -4.47 -1.41 5.01
N ALA A 189 -4.65 -0.10 5.11
CA ALA A 189 -5.77 0.63 4.55
C ALA A 189 -5.26 1.59 3.45
N PRO A 190 -5.23 1.16 2.18
CA PRO A 190 -4.77 2.00 1.07
C PRO A 190 -5.62 3.26 0.95
N ARG A 191 -4.96 4.39 0.70
CA ARG A 191 -5.54 5.73 0.73
C ARG A 191 -6.17 6.16 -0.61
N LEU A 192 -6.87 5.24 -1.30
CA LEU A 192 -7.47 5.47 -2.61
C LEU A 192 -8.33 6.74 -2.68
N SER A 193 -9.25 6.93 -1.73
CA SER A 193 -10.10 8.12 -1.71
C SER A 193 -9.29 9.40 -1.51
N ALA A 194 -8.26 9.36 -0.65
CA ALA A 194 -7.38 10.50 -0.42
C ALA A 194 -6.49 10.77 -1.64
N GLY A 195 -5.90 9.75 -2.26
CA GLY A 195 -5.08 9.88 -3.46
C GLY A 195 -5.86 10.56 -4.59
N ARG A 196 -7.07 10.08 -4.88
CA ARG A 196 -7.96 10.70 -5.88
C ARG A 196 -8.32 12.14 -5.53
N ALA A 197 -8.64 12.42 -4.27
CA ALA A 197 -9.01 13.77 -3.82
C ALA A 197 -7.83 14.76 -3.87
N LEU A 198 -6.59 14.27 -3.72
CA LEU A 198 -5.36 15.06 -3.75
C LEU A 198 -4.79 15.21 -5.16
N ALA A 199 -5.22 14.41 -6.13
CA ALA A 199 -4.65 14.37 -7.48
C ALA A 199 -4.66 15.72 -8.22
N ALA A 200 -5.69 16.54 -8.02
CA ALA A 200 -5.76 17.88 -8.60
C ALA A 200 -5.03 18.97 -7.78
N LEU A 201 -4.62 18.67 -6.57
CA LEU A 201 -4.06 19.63 -5.60
C LEU A 201 -2.56 19.45 -5.39
N ALA A 202 -2.05 18.22 -5.50
CA ALA A 202 -0.65 17.87 -5.33
C ALA A 202 0.10 17.91 -6.68
N ARG A 203 1.42 18.12 -6.63
CA ARG A 203 2.32 18.08 -7.80
C ARG A 203 2.94 16.73 -8.01
N ALA A 204 3.16 15.99 -6.93
CA ALA A 204 3.75 14.65 -6.93
C ALA A 204 3.27 13.88 -5.70
N ALA A 205 3.30 12.56 -5.80
CA ALA A 205 2.97 11.67 -4.70
C ALA A 205 3.77 10.36 -4.77
N ILE A 206 3.86 9.70 -3.63
CA ILE A 206 4.36 8.34 -3.45
C ILE A 206 3.66 7.76 -2.21
N ASP A 207 3.47 6.46 -2.15
CA ASP A 207 3.07 5.81 -0.90
C ASP A 207 4.28 5.46 -0.01
N VAL A 208 4.04 5.12 1.24
CA VAL A 208 5.07 4.75 2.22
C VAL A 208 5.04 3.24 2.42
N SER A 209 5.85 2.53 1.64
CA SER A 209 6.01 1.08 1.66
C SER A 209 7.32 0.64 2.32
N ASP A 210 8.44 1.30 2.01
CA ASP A 210 9.78 0.97 2.51
C ASP A 210 10.23 1.83 3.69
N GLY A 211 9.50 2.89 3.97
CA GLY A 211 9.71 3.85 5.05
C GLY A 211 9.80 5.28 4.54
N LEU A 212 9.30 6.21 5.36
CA LEU A 212 9.14 7.63 5.00
C LEU A 212 10.37 8.24 4.31
N VAL A 213 11.55 8.03 4.90
CA VAL A 213 12.78 8.68 4.41
C VAL A 213 13.23 8.09 3.09
N GLN A 214 13.10 6.78 2.91
CA GLN A 214 13.44 6.11 1.64
C GLN A 214 12.48 6.53 0.53
N ASP A 215 11.17 6.46 0.76
CA ASP A 215 10.15 6.75 -0.24
C ASP A 215 10.14 8.25 -0.61
N LEU A 216 10.24 9.15 0.38
CA LEU A 216 10.46 10.58 0.11
C LEU A 216 11.75 10.81 -0.68
N GLY A 217 12.79 10.00 -0.45
CA GLY A 217 14.03 10.02 -1.23
C GLY A 217 13.82 9.67 -2.70
N HIS A 218 12.94 8.67 -3.00
CA HIS A 218 12.55 8.33 -4.37
C HIS A 218 11.82 9.51 -5.05
N LEU A 219 10.89 10.15 -4.36
CA LEU A 219 10.18 11.32 -4.85
C LEU A 219 11.15 12.50 -5.11
N CYS A 220 12.08 12.74 -4.18
CA CYS A 220 13.13 13.76 -4.34
C CYS A 220 14.00 13.49 -5.57
N ARG A 221 14.43 12.25 -5.80
CA ARG A 221 15.24 11.87 -6.98
C ARG A 221 14.46 12.09 -8.26
N ALA A 222 13.22 11.61 -8.33
CA ALA A 222 12.37 11.76 -9.51
C ALA A 222 12.06 13.23 -9.85
N SER A 223 11.97 14.09 -8.83
CA SER A 223 11.69 15.52 -8.96
C SER A 223 12.96 16.39 -9.04
N ARG A 224 14.16 15.82 -8.85
CA ARG A 224 15.45 16.53 -8.82
C ARG A 224 15.53 17.64 -7.76
N VAL A 225 14.97 17.38 -6.59
CA VAL A 225 14.94 18.27 -5.42
C VAL A 225 15.46 17.55 -4.17
N GLY A 226 15.69 18.29 -3.09
CA GLY A 226 15.86 17.75 -1.75
C GLY A 226 14.59 17.95 -0.93
N ALA A 227 14.55 17.34 0.25
CA ALA A 227 13.54 17.59 1.26
C ALA A 227 14.17 17.80 2.64
N ARG A 228 13.55 18.68 3.45
CA ARG A 228 13.84 18.84 4.88
C ARG A 228 12.57 18.58 5.66
N ILE A 229 12.59 17.60 6.56
CA ILE A 229 11.45 17.21 7.39
C ILE A 229 11.80 17.30 8.88
N GLY A 230 10.86 17.70 9.72
CA GLY A 230 10.99 17.70 11.16
C GLY A 230 10.58 16.34 11.74
N ALA A 231 11.46 15.69 12.52
CA ALA A 231 11.14 14.41 13.13
C ALA A 231 9.94 14.51 14.10
N ALA A 232 9.79 15.63 14.79
CA ALA A 232 8.68 15.90 15.69
C ALA A 232 7.34 16.13 14.95
N ASP A 233 7.40 16.54 13.68
CA ASP A 233 6.22 16.84 12.85
C ASP A 233 5.60 15.58 12.22
N VAL A 234 6.34 14.45 12.25
CA VAL A 234 5.85 13.16 11.70
C VAL A 234 4.71 12.65 12.57
N PRO A 235 3.49 12.49 12.01
CA PRO A 235 2.33 12.08 12.77
C PRO A 235 2.43 10.61 13.21
N ARG A 236 2.21 10.36 14.49
CA ARG A 236 2.21 9.03 15.12
C ARG A 236 0.90 8.80 15.85
N SER A 237 0.44 7.56 15.90
CA SER A 237 -0.79 7.22 16.59
C SER A 237 -0.60 7.22 18.12
N ALA A 238 -1.69 7.39 18.87
CA ALA A 238 -1.65 7.26 20.31
C ALA A 238 -1.21 5.85 20.78
N ALA A 239 -1.45 4.80 19.97
CA ALA A 239 -0.99 3.46 20.25
C ALA A 239 0.53 3.34 20.05
N TYR A 240 1.05 3.97 19.00
CA TYR A 240 2.48 4.11 18.76
C TYR A 240 3.18 4.78 19.95
N GLU A 241 2.72 5.98 20.35
CA GLU A 241 3.34 6.75 21.44
C GLU A 241 3.36 5.97 22.77
N ARG A 242 2.27 5.29 23.10
CA ARG A 242 2.22 4.42 24.29
C ARG A 242 3.20 3.27 24.26
N LEU A 243 3.46 2.69 23.08
CA LEU A 243 4.43 1.59 22.96
C LEU A 243 5.86 2.11 22.93
N ALA A 244 6.12 3.20 22.21
CA ALA A 244 7.43 3.85 22.14
C ALA A 244 7.93 4.31 23.52
N ALA A 245 7.03 4.80 24.39
CA ALA A 245 7.35 5.19 25.75
C ALA A 245 7.86 4.03 26.65
N ARG A 246 7.68 2.77 26.24
CA ARG A 246 8.15 1.59 26.98
C ARG A 246 9.61 1.21 26.66
N GLY A 247 10.25 1.91 25.74
CA GLY A 247 11.66 1.72 25.35
C GLY A 247 11.86 1.50 23.86
N GLY A 248 13.08 1.70 23.41
CA GLY A 248 13.50 1.67 22.02
C GLY A 248 13.63 3.06 21.41
N ASP A 249 14.01 3.13 20.13
CA ASP A 249 14.07 4.40 19.41
C ASP A 249 12.62 4.86 19.08
N PRO A 250 12.20 6.03 19.61
CA PRO A 250 10.85 6.52 19.42
C PRO A 250 10.60 7.10 18.01
N LEU A 251 11.62 7.25 17.18
CA LEU A 251 11.53 7.88 15.85
C LEU A 251 11.74 6.89 14.71
N LEU A 252 12.65 5.93 14.89
CA LEU A 252 13.08 5.03 13.81
C LEU A 252 11.91 4.28 13.16
N PRO A 253 10.93 3.70 13.89
CA PRO A 253 9.80 3.03 13.25
C PRO A 253 8.97 3.95 12.35
N ALA A 254 8.80 5.23 12.70
CA ALA A 254 8.03 6.19 11.91
C ALA A 254 8.81 6.77 10.71
N LEU A 255 10.14 6.77 10.78
CA LEU A 255 11.02 7.33 9.74
C LEU A 255 11.47 6.28 8.72
N ALA A 256 11.70 5.04 9.16
CA ALA A 256 12.31 3.97 8.36
C ALA A 256 11.59 2.62 8.45
N GLY A 257 10.45 2.53 9.12
CA GLY A 257 9.82 1.25 9.43
C GLY A 257 9.08 0.56 8.29
N GLY A 258 8.57 1.28 7.33
CA GLY A 258 7.82 0.75 6.18
C GLY A 258 6.47 0.13 6.50
N GLU A 259 5.79 -0.33 5.45
CA GLU A 259 4.47 -0.99 5.45
C GLU A 259 3.30 -0.16 6.00
N ASP A 260 3.43 1.18 6.05
CA ASP A 260 2.36 2.05 6.54
C ASP A 260 1.28 2.31 5.48
N TYR A 261 1.64 2.27 4.18
CA TYR A 261 0.74 2.49 3.04
C TYR A 261 -0.06 3.80 3.16
N GLU A 262 0.56 4.81 3.74
CA GLU A 262 0.11 6.20 3.72
C GLU A 262 0.71 6.91 2.50
N LEU A 263 0.22 8.11 2.16
CA LEU A 263 0.73 8.89 1.03
C LEU A 263 1.62 10.04 1.50
N VAL A 264 2.77 10.20 0.85
CA VAL A 264 3.56 11.44 0.90
C VAL A 264 3.26 12.24 -0.37
N VAL A 265 2.90 13.51 -0.19
CA VAL A 265 2.58 14.40 -1.31
C VAL A 265 3.43 15.67 -1.30
N ALA A 266 3.81 16.12 -2.49
CA ALA A 266 4.38 17.45 -2.71
C ALA A 266 3.24 18.43 -2.97
N LEU A 267 3.01 19.36 -2.04
CA LEU A 267 1.84 20.22 -2.06
C LEU A 267 2.23 21.69 -2.17
N PRO A 268 1.74 22.44 -3.19
CA PRO A 268 1.88 23.87 -3.21
C PRO A 268 1.28 24.51 -1.94
N PRO A 269 1.97 25.46 -1.27
CA PRO A 269 1.45 26.09 -0.05
C PRO A 269 0.03 26.64 -0.18
N ALA A 270 -0.29 27.22 -1.35
CA ALA A 270 -1.62 27.77 -1.63
C ALA A 270 -2.75 26.71 -1.58
N ASN A 271 -2.43 25.44 -1.82
CA ASN A 271 -3.41 24.37 -1.85
C ASN A 271 -3.61 23.68 -0.47
N LEU A 272 -2.87 24.09 0.58
CA LEU A 272 -2.85 23.36 1.86
C LEU A 272 -4.26 23.21 2.46
N ALA A 273 -5.00 24.30 2.60
CA ALA A 273 -6.33 24.26 3.23
C ALA A 273 -7.31 23.37 2.44
N ALA A 274 -7.29 23.47 1.11
CA ALA A 274 -8.11 22.66 0.23
C ALA A 274 -7.72 21.18 0.31
N ALA A 275 -6.42 20.87 0.34
CA ALA A 275 -5.91 19.50 0.44
C ALA A 275 -6.25 18.85 1.79
N GLN A 276 -6.10 19.60 2.90
CA GLN A 276 -6.50 19.12 4.22
C GLN A 276 -8.00 18.87 4.31
N ALA A 277 -8.82 19.73 3.73
CA ALA A 277 -10.27 19.54 3.67
C ALA A 277 -10.64 18.32 2.81
N ALA A 278 -9.96 18.12 1.68
CA ALA A 278 -10.16 16.96 0.81
C ALA A 278 -9.77 15.65 1.50
N ALA A 279 -8.62 15.61 2.19
CA ALA A 279 -8.16 14.45 2.95
C ALA A 279 -9.14 14.10 4.10
N ARG A 280 -9.62 15.11 4.85
CA ARG A 280 -10.63 14.88 5.89
C ARG A 280 -11.93 14.27 5.33
N ARG A 281 -12.44 14.78 4.20
CA ARG A 281 -13.60 14.17 3.52
C ARG A 281 -13.35 12.75 3.06
N ALA A 282 -12.10 12.42 2.72
CA ALA A 282 -11.66 11.08 2.38
C ALA A 282 -11.39 10.18 3.60
N GLY A 283 -11.66 10.66 4.82
CA GLY A 283 -11.53 9.90 6.07
C GLY A 283 -10.11 9.79 6.62
N THR A 284 -9.20 10.70 6.24
CA THR A 284 -7.84 10.74 6.79
C THR A 284 -7.36 12.17 7.08
N ALA A 285 -6.39 12.31 7.98
CA ALA A 285 -5.68 13.57 8.19
C ALA A 285 -4.61 13.78 7.10
N LEU A 286 -4.26 15.04 6.83
CA LEU A 286 -3.10 15.42 6.04
C LEU A 286 -2.23 16.38 6.86
N THR A 287 -1.03 15.93 7.22
CA THR A 287 -0.10 16.62 8.11
C THR A 287 1.12 17.10 7.34
N VAL A 288 1.45 18.40 7.47
CA VAL A 288 2.71 18.93 6.91
C VAL A 288 3.84 18.54 7.85
N ILE A 289 4.87 17.90 7.28
CA ILE A 289 6.04 17.44 8.03
C ILE A 289 7.34 18.13 7.60
N GLY A 290 7.29 19.02 6.59
CA GLY A 290 8.47 19.70 6.10
C GLY A 290 8.25 20.41 4.77
N ARG A 291 9.37 20.63 4.05
CA ARG A 291 9.37 21.31 2.76
C ARG A 291 10.36 20.69 1.78
N PHE A 292 10.01 20.73 0.51
CA PHE A 292 10.98 20.50 -0.57
C PHE A 292 11.90 21.71 -0.71
N VAL A 293 13.18 21.43 -0.92
CA VAL A 293 14.26 22.42 -0.98
C VAL A 293 15.14 22.24 -2.23
N ARG A 294 15.92 23.24 -2.59
CA ARG A 294 16.98 23.06 -3.58
C ARG A 294 18.02 22.07 -3.05
N GLY A 295 18.58 21.26 -3.93
CA GLY A 295 19.57 20.23 -3.58
C GLY A 295 19.07 18.82 -3.81
N ARG A 296 19.62 17.85 -3.07
CA ARG A 296 19.30 16.42 -3.21
C ARG A 296 19.13 15.76 -1.84
N GLY A 297 18.43 14.62 -1.80
CA GLY A 297 18.27 13.77 -0.63
C GLY A 297 17.28 14.32 0.39
N VAL A 298 17.11 13.57 1.45
CA VAL A 298 16.20 13.89 2.57
C VAL A 298 17.03 14.23 3.80
N ARG A 299 16.72 15.35 4.45
CA ARG A 299 17.31 15.75 5.72
C ARG A 299 16.24 15.72 6.79
N VAL A 300 16.45 14.88 7.80
CA VAL A 300 15.62 14.84 9.01
C VAL A 300 16.26 15.75 10.04
N VAL A 301 15.46 16.62 10.66
CA VAL A 301 15.94 17.54 11.68
C VAL A 301 15.16 17.38 12.97
N GLY A 302 15.85 17.54 14.08
CA GLY A 302 15.30 17.58 15.43
C GLY A 302 14.64 18.93 15.76
N PRO A 303 14.04 19.07 16.96
CA PRO A 303 13.30 20.27 17.37
C PRO A 303 14.11 21.57 17.34
N ARG A 304 15.42 21.52 17.52
CA ARG A 304 16.33 22.67 17.44
C ARG A 304 16.95 22.87 16.08
N GLY A 305 16.54 22.07 15.07
CA GLY A 305 17.05 22.11 13.71
C GLY A 305 18.36 21.32 13.48
N GLU A 306 18.84 20.60 14.50
CA GLU A 306 19.98 19.70 14.42
C GLU A 306 19.70 18.53 13.48
N PRO A 307 20.67 18.07 12.69
CA PRO A 307 20.46 16.91 11.82
C PRO A 307 20.35 15.64 12.64
N ILE A 308 19.38 14.80 12.31
CA ILE A 308 19.23 13.45 12.84
C ILE A 308 19.81 12.47 11.81
N ALA A 309 20.89 11.78 12.20
CA ALA A 309 21.45 10.71 11.39
C ALA A 309 20.60 9.44 11.59
N LEU A 310 20.13 8.85 10.48
CA LEU A 310 19.46 7.56 10.51
C LEU A 310 20.48 6.48 10.16
N ALA A 311 20.63 5.49 11.03
CA ALA A 311 21.59 4.39 10.86
C ALA A 311 21.19 3.43 9.71
N ALA A 312 19.95 3.44 9.24
CA ALA A 312 19.46 2.63 8.13
C ALA A 312 18.50 3.47 7.26
N GLY A 313 18.61 3.34 5.94
CA GLY A 313 17.72 3.99 4.99
C GLY A 313 16.68 3.00 4.47
N GLY A 314 15.63 2.67 5.24
CA GLY A 314 14.50 1.88 4.78
C GLY A 314 14.79 0.39 4.48
N HIS A 315 13.78 -0.31 3.97
CA HIS A 315 13.86 -1.75 3.67
C HIS A 315 14.52 -1.99 2.30
N ASP A 316 15.35 -3.03 2.21
CA ASP A 316 15.97 -3.49 0.96
C ASP A 316 15.86 -5.02 0.91
N HIS A 317 15.05 -5.53 0.00
CA HIS A 317 14.76 -6.96 -0.15
C HIS A 317 15.98 -7.84 -0.49
N LEU A 318 17.05 -7.25 -1.01
CA LEU A 318 18.26 -7.98 -1.42
C LEU A 318 19.41 -7.86 -0.41
N ARG A 319 19.27 -7.04 0.63
CA ARG A 319 20.21 -7.00 1.75
C ARG A 319 19.78 -7.99 2.81
N ALA A 320 20.70 -8.85 3.22
CA ALA A 320 20.51 -9.70 4.40
C ALA A 320 20.18 -8.83 5.63
N PRO A 321 19.27 -9.30 6.51
CA PRO A 321 18.92 -8.60 7.73
C PRO A 321 20.10 -8.41 8.68
#